data_a25d42fdc02dd36f0b739985a9f81400
#
_entry.id   a25d42fdc02dd36f0b739985a9f81400
#
_cell.length_a   1.000
_cell.length_b   1.000
_cell.length_c   1.000
_cell.angle_alpha   90.00
_cell.angle_beta   90.00
_cell.angle_gamma   90.00
#
_symmetry.space_group_name_H-M   'P 1'
#
loop_
_entity.id
_entity.type
_entity.pdbx_description
1 polymer ?
#
loop_
_entity_poly.entity_id
_entity_poly.type
_entity_poly.pdbx_seq_one_letter_code
_entity_poly.pdbx_strand_id
1 'polypeptide(L)'
;MRYRPVWGAVGVTLPELLIALTIVGTLAAMGASGFRSLRDATSMRAATWSVRNHLVMARSLAIARREKIRVRLGPHGDLTLLTASGDRVATAAVGPGADVPVDSLRVRPSTLRFNARGQAAPGSVYLYRGDRVVRVVTNFLGRLRVEAYRAP
;
A
#
# COMPACT_ATOMS: atom_id res chain seq x y z
N MET A 1 -4.43 -67.11 -5.89
CA MET A 1 -3.18 -66.45 -6.33
C MET A 1 -3.33 -64.93 -6.27
N ARG A 2 -2.63 -64.25 -5.35
CA ARG A 2 -2.68 -62.79 -5.21
C ARG A 2 -1.44 -62.22 -5.89
N TYR A 3 -1.69 -61.48 -6.97
CA TYR A 3 -0.66 -60.71 -7.69
C TYR A 3 -0.25 -59.51 -6.84
N ARG A 4 0.97 -59.45 -6.32
CA ARG A 4 1.52 -58.26 -5.68
C ARG A 4 2.30 -57.49 -6.76
N PRO A 5 1.92 -56.26 -7.11
CA PRO A 5 2.75 -55.45 -7.96
C PRO A 5 3.98 -55.04 -7.19
N VAL A 6 5.17 -55.44 -7.64
CA VAL A 6 6.46 -54.99 -7.14
C VAL A 6 6.74 -53.65 -7.80
N TRP A 7 6.47 -52.54 -7.09
CA TRP A 7 6.92 -51.23 -7.51
C TRP A 7 8.42 -51.18 -7.26
N GLY A 8 9.23 -51.46 -8.30
CA GLY A 8 10.67 -51.30 -8.28
C GLY A 8 10.96 -49.80 -8.04
N ALA A 9 11.69 -49.48 -6.96
CA ALA A 9 12.21 -48.15 -6.74
C ALA A 9 13.22 -47.84 -7.86
N VAL A 10 12.77 -47.07 -8.85
CA VAL A 10 13.64 -46.54 -9.92
C VAL A 10 14.46 -45.42 -9.31
N GLY A 11 15.75 -45.66 -9.08
CA GLY A 11 16.69 -44.64 -8.58
C GLY A 11 16.88 -43.55 -9.66
N VAL A 12 16.86 -42.27 -9.23
CA VAL A 12 17.17 -41.14 -10.11
C VAL A 12 18.67 -41.11 -10.39
N THR A 13 19.04 -40.92 -11.63
CA THR A 13 20.45 -40.82 -12.02
C THR A 13 21.01 -39.43 -11.75
N LEU A 14 22.31 -39.32 -11.46
CA LEU A 14 22.97 -38.04 -11.19
C LEU A 14 22.79 -37.01 -12.35
N PRO A 15 22.93 -37.37 -13.65
CA PRO A 15 22.67 -36.46 -14.73
C PRO A 15 21.18 -35.98 -14.81
N GLU A 16 20.22 -36.83 -14.46
CA GLU A 16 18.82 -36.48 -14.44
C GLU A 16 18.52 -35.43 -13.37
N LEU A 17 19.14 -35.53 -12.20
CA LEU A 17 19.10 -34.54 -11.13
C LEU A 17 19.70 -33.20 -11.58
N LEU A 18 20.82 -33.21 -12.32
CA LEU A 18 21.44 -31.98 -12.82
C LEU A 18 20.55 -31.29 -13.86
N ILE A 19 19.93 -32.05 -14.75
CA ILE A 19 18.99 -31.46 -15.74
C ILE A 19 17.77 -30.88 -15.04
N ALA A 20 17.19 -31.60 -14.08
CA ALA A 20 16.05 -31.10 -13.32
C ALA A 20 16.39 -29.81 -12.55
N LEU A 21 17.57 -29.75 -11.93
CA LEU A 21 18.02 -28.58 -11.19
C LEU A 21 18.25 -27.36 -12.10
N THR A 22 18.81 -27.57 -13.30
CA THR A 22 18.98 -26.48 -14.28
C THR A 22 17.66 -25.95 -14.80
N ILE A 23 16.67 -26.80 -15.04
CA ILE A 23 15.33 -26.38 -15.46
C ILE A 23 14.66 -25.58 -14.33
N VAL A 24 14.68 -26.08 -13.11
CA VAL A 24 14.12 -25.37 -11.93
C VAL A 24 14.83 -24.03 -11.73
N GLY A 25 16.14 -23.98 -11.82
CA GLY A 25 16.95 -22.76 -11.66
C GLY A 25 16.60 -21.68 -12.71
N THR A 26 16.43 -22.09 -13.98
CA THR A 26 16.05 -21.16 -15.05
C THR A 26 14.62 -20.63 -14.87
N LEU A 27 13.67 -21.48 -14.53
CA LEU A 27 12.29 -21.08 -14.24
C LEU A 27 12.20 -20.13 -13.02
N ALA A 28 12.96 -20.41 -11.97
CA ALA A 28 13.03 -19.55 -10.78
C ALA A 28 13.60 -18.16 -11.10
N ALA A 29 14.66 -18.11 -11.93
CA ALA A 29 15.24 -16.84 -12.36
C ALA A 29 14.27 -15.98 -13.19
N MET A 30 13.48 -16.59 -14.08
CA MET A 30 12.45 -15.90 -14.86
C MET A 30 11.28 -15.41 -13.99
N GLY A 31 10.90 -16.17 -12.97
CA GLY A 31 9.84 -15.80 -12.04
C GLY A 31 10.16 -14.62 -11.12
N ALA A 32 11.42 -14.46 -10.76
CA ALA A 32 11.85 -13.47 -9.76
C ALA A 32 11.55 -12.00 -10.17
N SER A 33 11.68 -11.67 -11.45
CA SER A 33 11.40 -10.32 -11.97
C SER A 33 9.91 -9.98 -11.96
N GLY A 34 9.06 -10.94 -12.34
CA GLY A 34 7.61 -10.79 -12.30
C GLY A 34 7.05 -10.64 -10.89
N PHE A 35 7.62 -11.37 -9.93
CA PHE A 35 7.20 -11.31 -8.53
C PHE A 35 7.45 -9.95 -7.88
N ARG A 36 8.58 -9.30 -8.19
CA ARG A 36 8.89 -7.94 -7.71
C ARG A 36 7.86 -6.92 -8.18
N SER A 37 7.53 -6.94 -9.47
CA SER A 37 6.56 -5.99 -10.04
C SER A 37 5.14 -6.16 -9.47
N LEU A 38 4.73 -7.40 -9.21
CA LEU A 38 3.45 -7.72 -8.55
C LEU A 38 3.43 -7.23 -7.10
N ARG A 39 4.51 -7.45 -6.36
CA ARG A 39 4.64 -6.98 -4.98
C ARG A 39 4.58 -5.46 -4.89
N ASP A 40 5.22 -4.75 -5.83
CA ASP A 40 5.20 -3.29 -5.86
C ASP A 40 3.82 -2.74 -6.20
N ALA A 41 3.12 -3.37 -7.14
CA ALA A 41 1.75 -2.99 -7.48
C ALA A 41 0.78 -3.22 -6.31
N THR A 42 0.92 -4.35 -5.60
CA THR A 42 0.05 -4.70 -4.46
C THR A 42 0.27 -3.76 -3.28
N SER A 43 1.52 -3.46 -2.93
CA SER A 43 1.81 -2.54 -1.82
C SER A 43 1.38 -1.11 -2.13
N MET A 44 1.51 -0.62 -3.37
CA MET A 44 1.00 0.69 -3.75
C MET A 44 -0.53 0.76 -3.64
N ARG A 45 -1.24 -0.30 -4.04
CA ARG A 45 -2.70 -0.38 -3.87
C ARG A 45 -3.09 -0.38 -2.40
N ALA A 46 -2.42 -1.18 -1.57
CA ALA A 46 -2.68 -1.25 -0.14
C ALA A 46 -2.40 0.10 0.56
N ALA A 47 -1.30 0.77 0.22
CA ALA A 47 -0.99 2.11 0.72
C ALA A 47 -2.05 3.14 0.34
N THR A 48 -2.46 3.13 -0.92
CA THR A 48 -3.52 4.02 -1.42
C THR A 48 -4.84 3.80 -0.69
N TRP A 49 -5.20 2.53 -0.48
CA TRP A 49 -6.41 2.16 0.26
C TRP A 49 -6.34 2.61 1.72
N SER A 50 -5.20 2.41 2.38
CA SER A 50 -4.96 2.87 3.75
C SER A 50 -5.12 4.39 3.87
N VAL A 51 -4.45 5.17 3.00
CA VAL A 51 -4.57 6.64 2.97
C VAL A 51 -6.01 7.07 2.74
N ARG A 52 -6.70 6.47 1.75
CA ARG A 52 -8.09 6.77 1.46
C ARG A 52 -8.99 6.53 2.67
N ASN A 53 -8.84 5.38 3.33
CA ASN A 53 -9.64 5.04 4.52
C ASN A 53 -9.41 6.02 5.66
N HIS A 54 -8.16 6.44 5.90
CA HIS A 54 -7.86 7.42 6.93
C HIS A 54 -8.47 8.79 6.62
N LEU A 55 -8.50 9.22 5.36
CA LEU A 55 -9.17 10.45 4.95
C LEU A 55 -10.71 10.35 5.08
N VAL A 56 -11.30 9.19 4.74
CA VAL A 56 -12.72 8.93 4.98
C VAL A 56 -13.03 8.95 6.47
N MET A 57 -12.21 8.29 7.27
CA MET A 57 -12.33 8.28 8.73
C MET A 57 -12.23 9.69 9.31
N ALA A 58 -11.27 10.50 8.85
CA ALA A 58 -11.13 11.89 9.27
C ALA A 58 -12.40 12.71 9.01
N ARG A 59 -13.00 12.53 7.82
CA ARG A 59 -14.26 13.17 7.45
C ARG A 59 -15.41 12.71 8.35
N SER A 60 -15.56 11.41 8.55
CA SER A 60 -16.63 10.83 9.37
C SER A 60 -16.51 11.29 10.83
N LEU A 61 -15.30 11.30 11.38
CA LEU A 61 -15.03 11.80 12.73
C LEU A 61 -15.36 13.30 12.87
N ALA A 62 -15.01 14.11 11.84
CA ALA A 62 -15.33 15.54 11.86
C ALA A 62 -16.83 15.78 11.93
N ILE A 63 -17.63 14.99 11.21
CA ILE A 63 -19.09 15.06 11.23
C ILE A 63 -19.65 14.57 12.57
N ALA A 64 -19.20 13.38 13.02
CA ALA A 64 -19.71 12.73 14.23
C ALA A 64 -19.42 13.54 15.49
N ARG A 65 -18.21 14.10 15.59
CA ARG A 65 -17.79 14.92 16.76
C ARG A 65 -18.17 16.39 16.63
N ARG A 66 -18.70 16.80 15.48
CA ARG A 66 -19.01 18.21 15.17
C ARG A 66 -17.82 19.16 15.37
N GLU A 67 -16.61 18.66 15.15
CA GLU A 67 -15.37 19.41 15.34
C GLU A 67 -14.49 19.35 14.08
N LYS A 68 -13.45 20.19 14.04
CA LYS A 68 -12.47 20.19 12.98
C LYS A 68 -11.44 19.08 13.19
N ILE A 69 -11.30 18.17 12.21
CA ILE A 69 -10.24 17.17 12.20
C ILE A 69 -9.14 17.58 11.22
N ARG A 70 -7.89 17.51 11.68
CA ARG A 70 -6.69 17.80 10.89
C ARG A 70 -5.96 16.51 10.57
N VAL A 71 -5.50 16.38 9.34
CA VAL A 71 -4.66 15.26 8.88
C VAL A 71 -3.29 15.82 8.54
N ARG A 72 -2.26 15.35 9.23
CA ARG A 72 -0.87 15.76 9.07
C ARG A 72 0.01 14.56 8.75
N LEU A 73 1.09 14.83 8.02
CA LEU A 73 2.17 13.89 7.83
C LEU A 73 3.11 13.99 9.05
N GLY A 74 3.34 12.87 9.71
CA GLY A 74 4.31 12.75 10.78
C GLY A 74 5.74 12.60 10.25
N PRO A 75 6.74 12.69 11.15
CA PRO A 75 8.16 12.64 10.78
C PRO A 75 8.60 11.29 10.18
N HIS A 76 7.90 10.21 10.48
CA HIS A 76 8.19 8.86 9.97
C HIS A 76 7.36 8.49 8.74
N GLY A 77 6.70 9.46 8.10
CA GLY A 77 5.84 9.21 6.93
C GLY A 77 4.44 8.67 7.28
N ASP A 78 4.07 8.71 8.55
CA ASP A 78 2.75 8.33 9.03
C ASP A 78 1.72 9.45 8.85
N LEU A 79 0.47 9.09 8.55
CA LEU A 79 -0.65 10.03 8.53
C LEU A 79 -1.34 10.03 9.88
N THR A 80 -1.29 11.18 10.56
CA THR A 80 -1.89 11.36 11.88
C THR A 80 -3.14 12.22 11.80
N LEU A 81 -4.24 11.72 12.39
CA LEU A 81 -5.48 12.46 12.60
C LEU A 81 -5.46 13.17 13.95
N LEU A 82 -5.68 14.47 13.93
CA LEU A 82 -5.69 15.33 15.12
C LEU A 82 -7.02 16.04 15.27
N THR A 83 -7.49 16.16 16.50
CA THR A 83 -8.66 16.96 16.88
C THR A 83 -8.37 18.46 16.73
N ALA A 84 -9.37 19.30 17.01
CA ALA A 84 -9.19 20.75 17.10
C ALA A 84 -8.24 21.13 18.24
N SER A 85 -8.27 20.43 19.39
CA SER A 85 -7.37 20.58 20.53
C SER A 85 -5.93 20.12 20.24
N GLY A 86 -5.73 19.26 19.27
CA GLY A 86 -4.42 18.71 18.92
C GLY A 86 -4.22 17.26 19.38
N ASP A 87 -5.23 16.66 19.98
CA ASP A 87 -5.17 15.28 20.46
C ASP A 87 -5.13 14.32 19.26
N ARG A 88 -4.29 13.30 19.38
CA ARG A 88 -4.17 12.26 18.36
C ARG A 88 -5.34 11.28 18.45
N VAL A 89 -6.07 11.12 17.36
CA VAL A 89 -7.23 10.22 17.28
C VAL A 89 -6.87 8.91 16.61
N ALA A 90 -6.08 8.97 15.54
CA ALA A 90 -5.66 7.80 14.79
C ALA A 90 -4.37 8.09 14.02
N THR A 91 -3.63 7.03 13.70
CA THR A 91 -2.42 7.11 12.89
C THR A 91 -2.44 5.98 11.86
N ALA A 92 -2.13 6.29 10.61
CA ALA A 92 -1.86 5.31 9.56
C ALA A 92 -0.37 5.20 9.34
N ALA A 93 0.18 4.03 9.57
CA ALA A 93 1.55 3.71 9.19
C ALA A 93 1.61 3.46 7.67
N VAL A 94 1.93 4.50 6.90
CA VAL A 94 2.08 4.44 5.43
C VAL A 94 3.34 5.21 5.08
N GLY A 95 4.46 4.53 4.98
CA GLY A 95 5.72 5.21 4.70
C GLY A 95 6.89 4.24 4.62
N PRO A 96 8.12 4.73 4.50
CA PRO A 96 9.29 3.89 4.55
C PRO A 96 9.34 3.12 5.87
N GLY A 97 9.43 1.77 5.81
CA GLY A 97 9.47 0.91 7.00
C GLY A 97 8.10 0.58 7.62
N ALA A 98 6.99 1.02 7.06
CA ALA A 98 5.65 0.62 7.47
C ALA A 98 5.29 -0.79 6.95
N ASP A 99 4.23 -1.40 7.54
CA ASP A 99 3.67 -2.68 7.06
C ASP A 99 3.26 -2.62 5.59
N VAL A 100 2.91 -1.43 5.12
CA VAL A 100 2.61 -1.14 3.70
C VAL A 100 3.62 -0.10 3.18
N PRO A 101 4.82 -0.55 2.78
CA PRO A 101 5.90 0.35 2.44
C PRO A 101 5.64 1.11 1.13
N VAL A 102 5.82 2.43 1.18
CA VAL A 102 5.99 3.32 0.03
C VAL A 102 7.33 4.06 0.22
N ASP A 103 7.96 4.48 -0.88
CA ASP A 103 9.27 5.12 -0.81
C ASP A 103 9.17 6.50 -0.15
N SER A 104 8.11 7.24 -0.46
CA SER A 104 7.83 8.51 0.19
C SER A 104 6.34 8.88 0.12
N LEU A 105 5.93 9.70 1.08
CA LEU A 105 4.60 10.27 1.18
C LEU A 105 4.72 11.79 1.26
N ARG A 106 3.87 12.51 0.52
CA ARG A 106 3.79 13.99 0.60
C ARG A 106 2.35 14.44 0.72
N VAL A 107 2.09 15.42 1.56
CA VAL A 107 0.78 16.04 1.73
C VAL A 107 0.85 17.51 1.31
N ARG A 108 -0.04 17.93 0.44
CA ARG A 108 -0.17 19.34 -0.01
C ARG A 108 -1.62 19.80 0.08
N PRO A 109 -1.90 20.89 0.83
CA PRO A 109 -1.02 21.60 1.74
C PRO A 109 -0.55 20.69 2.90
N SER A 110 0.42 21.10 3.68
CA SER A 110 1.03 20.28 4.77
C SER A 110 0.03 19.72 5.78
N THR A 111 -1.17 20.27 5.82
CA THR A 111 -2.27 19.82 6.69
C THR A 111 -3.58 19.84 5.90
N LEU A 112 -4.22 18.69 5.77
CA LEU A 112 -5.59 18.60 5.29
C LEU A 112 -6.56 18.81 6.47
N ARG A 113 -7.70 19.44 6.22
CA ARG A 113 -8.67 19.80 7.25
C ARG A 113 -10.07 19.43 6.81
N PHE A 114 -10.80 18.76 7.70
CA PHE A 114 -12.23 18.49 7.54
C PHE A 114 -13.00 19.28 8.61
N ASN A 115 -14.08 19.94 8.23
CA ASN A 115 -14.94 20.63 9.17
C ASN A 115 -16.13 19.76 9.62
N ALA A 116 -16.89 20.25 10.60
CA ALA A 116 -18.05 19.56 11.16
C ALA A 116 -19.16 19.22 10.13
N ARG A 117 -19.15 19.84 8.95
CA ARG A 117 -20.09 19.56 7.86
C ARG A 117 -19.55 18.53 6.87
N GLY A 118 -18.34 17.97 7.11
CA GLY A 118 -17.67 17.04 6.23
C GLY A 118 -17.05 17.66 4.98
N GLN A 119 -16.99 19.00 4.91
CA GLN A 119 -16.28 19.72 3.87
C GLN A 119 -14.78 19.76 4.21
N ALA A 120 -13.94 19.84 3.18
CA ALA A 120 -12.50 19.88 3.35
C ALA A 120 -11.87 21.08 2.67
N ALA A 121 -10.75 21.55 3.18
CA ALA A 121 -9.87 22.38 2.36
C ALA A 121 -9.30 21.48 1.24
N PRO A 122 -9.36 21.93 -0.04
CA PRO A 122 -8.80 21.14 -1.14
C PRO A 122 -7.34 20.81 -0.90
N GLY A 123 -6.97 19.57 -1.21
CA GLY A 123 -5.59 19.13 -1.03
C GLY A 123 -5.34 17.73 -1.58
N SER A 124 -4.11 17.29 -1.50
CA SER A 124 -3.70 16.04 -2.09
C SER A 124 -2.66 15.33 -1.23
N VAL A 125 -2.74 14.00 -1.23
CA VAL A 125 -1.72 13.10 -0.68
C VAL A 125 -1.07 12.39 -1.85
N TYR A 126 0.24 12.47 -1.95
CA TYR A 126 1.05 11.83 -2.98
C TYR A 126 1.80 10.66 -2.38
N LEU A 127 1.71 9.51 -3.02
CA LEU A 127 2.45 8.29 -2.66
C LEU A 127 3.41 7.98 -3.81
N TYR A 128 4.66 7.73 -3.49
CA TYR A 128 5.73 7.44 -4.46
C TYR A 128 6.26 6.04 -4.23
N ARG A 129 6.44 5.28 -5.31
CA ARG A 129 7.13 3.98 -5.29
C ARG A 129 7.79 3.73 -6.65
N GLY A 130 9.12 3.80 -6.69
CA GLY A 130 9.87 3.80 -7.94
C GLY A 130 9.39 4.91 -8.88
N ASP A 131 9.01 4.54 -10.09
CA ASP A 131 8.46 5.42 -11.12
C ASP A 131 6.94 5.68 -10.99
N ARG A 132 6.29 5.03 -10.04
CA ARG A 132 4.83 5.10 -9.85
C ARG A 132 4.47 6.15 -8.82
N VAL A 133 3.51 6.99 -9.20
CA VAL A 133 2.94 8.02 -8.32
C VAL A 133 1.43 7.83 -8.26
N VAL A 134 0.91 7.79 -7.04
CA VAL A 134 -0.54 7.84 -6.81
C VAL A 134 -0.86 9.11 -6.03
N ARG A 135 -1.85 9.82 -6.50
CA ARG A 135 -2.37 11.04 -5.88
C ARG A 135 -3.78 10.80 -5.38
N VAL A 136 -4.02 11.01 -4.10
CA VAL A 136 -5.35 11.02 -3.49
C VAL A 136 -5.75 12.48 -3.31
N VAL A 137 -6.72 12.93 -4.09
CA VAL A 137 -7.21 14.32 -4.08
C VAL A 137 -8.44 14.44 -3.21
N THR A 138 -8.47 15.43 -2.36
CA THR A 138 -9.65 15.84 -1.59
C THR A 138 -10.18 17.15 -2.15
N ASN A 139 -11.43 17.19 -2.56
CA ASN A 139 -12.09 18.41 -3.01
C ASN A 139 -12.79 19.16 -1.86
N PHE A 140 -13.31 20.34 -2.14
CA PHE A 140 -14.03 21.18 -1.17
C PHE A 140 -15.21 20.47 -0.49
N LEU A 141 -15.91 19.58 -1.20
CA LEU A 141 -17.03 18.80 -0.65
C LEU A 141 -16.57 17.61 0.22
N GLY A 142 -15.27 17.45 0.43
CA GLY A 142 -14.69 16.30 1.14
C GLY A 142 -14.77 14.99 0.37
N ARG A 143 -15.01 15.04 -0.95
CA ARG A 143 -14.97 13.85 -1.82
C ARG A 143 -13.52 13.51 -2.17
N LEU A 144 -13.22 12.23 -2.19
CA LEU A 144 -11.89 11.70 -2.50
C LEU A 144 -11.86 11.14 -3.92
N ARG A 145 -10.83 11.50 -4.68
CA ARG A 145 -10.52 10.95 -5.99
C ARG A 145 -9.10 10.40 -5.97
N VAL A 146 -8.89 9.26 -6.58
CA VAL A 146 -7.57 8.63 -6.73
C VAL A 146 -7.13 8.76 -8.18
N GLU A 147 -5.94 9.27 -8.39
CA GLU A 147 -5.30 9.43 -9.70
C GLU A 147 -3.95 8.72 -9.66
N ALA A 148 -3.66 7.89 -10.66
CA ALA A 148 -2.40 7.19 -10.78
C ALA A 148 -1.69 7.61 -12.07
N TYR A 149 -0.40 7.92 -11.98
CA TYR A 149 0.45 8.28 -13.12
C TYR A 149 1.90 7.83 -12.86
N ARG A 150 2.72 7.87 -13.89
CA ARG A 150 4.16 7.65 -13.75
C ARG A 150 4.85 8.98 -13.52
N ALA A 151 5.87 8.97 -12.68
CA ALA A 151 6.76 10.13 -12.56
C ALA A 151 7.45 10.38 -13.92
N PRO A 152 7.62 11.64 -14.32
CA PRO A 152 8.39 11.98 -15.52
C PRO A 152 9.85 11.58 -15.38
#